data_46d447ac55f7b8cf4d5d6b785bda00a1
#
_entry.id   46d447ac55f7b8cf4d5d6b785bda00a1
#
_cell.length_a   1.000
_cell.length_b   1.000
_cell.length_c   1.000
_cell.angle_alpha   90.00
_cell.angle_beta   90.00
_cell.angle_gamma   90.00
#
_symmetry.space_group_name_H-M   'P 1'
#
loop_
_entity.id
_entity.type
_entity.pdbx_description
1 polymer ?
#
loop_
_entity_poly.entity_id
_entity_poly.type
_entity_poly.pdbx_seq_one_letter_code
_entity_poly.pdbx_strand_id
1 'polypeptide(L)'
;FAAEKIGYRKVPVIIRVLKDDEAVVSMVDSNLQREMISPSEKAFAYKMKYEAIKRKAGRRKCGQVDHNLGKKSIELIGEECGDSPKQVQRYIKITELIPEMLEKVDDGSMGFTPAVQLSFLKKKEQKEMLDAMEFAQCTPSLSQALRIKKLSADGKLTVRDMEDILSEIKQKEIDRVVFKTEQLHRFFPVSYTAEQMRREILEMLKLNMNKYWDE
;
A
#
# COMPACT_ATOMS: atom_id res chain seq x y z
N PHE A 1 -12.20 30.03 -2.47
CA PHE A 1 -11.31 29.84 -3.64
C PHE A 1 -12.02 29.05 -4.77
N ALA A 2 -12.56 27.83 -4.53
CA ALA A 2 -13.26 27.07 -5.59
C ALA A 2 -14.57 27.75 -6.02
N ALA A 3 -15.37 28.22 -5.07
CA ALA A 3 -16.63 28.94 -5.33
C ALA A 3 -16.40 30.26 -6.08
N GLU A 4 -15.35 31.01 -5.76
CA GLU A 4 -14.94 32.22 -6.48
C GLU A 4 -14.59 31.92 -7.95
N LYS A 5 -13.84 30.82 -8.21
CA LYS A 5 -13.50 30.41 -9.59
C LYS A 5 -14.73 30.07 -10.43
N ILE A 6 -15.83 29.65 -9.81
CA ILE A 6 -17.10 29.30 -10.47
C ILE A 6 -18.05 30.53 -10.51
N GLY A 7 -17.63 31.69 -9.97
CA GLY A 7 -18.39 32.93 -10.01
C GLY A 7 -19.35 33.16 -8.84
N TYR A 8 -19.31 32.30 -7.80
CA TYR A 8 -20.12 32.52 -6.60
C TYR A 8 -19.50 33.60 -5.71
N ARG A 9 -20.24 34.68 -5.45
CA ARG A 9 -19.85 35.74 -4.52
C ARG A 9 -20.17 35.45 -3.06
N LYS A 10 -21.12 34.56 -2.79
CA LYS A 10 -21.56 34.13 -1.47
C LYS A 10 -21.85 32.63 -1.49
N VAL A 11 -21.45 31.94 -0.46
CA VAL A 11 -21.76 30.51 -0.25
C VAL A 11 -22.48 30.36 1.10
N PRO A 12 -23.48 29.49 1.20
CA PRO A 12 -24.09 29.15 2.47
C PRO A 12 -23.10 28.45 3.37
N VAL A 13 -22.97 28.88 4.61
CA VAL A 13 -22.06 28.27 5.60
C VAL A 13 -22.85 27.97 6.88
N ILE A 14 -22.49 26.87 7.53
CA ILE A 14 -23.00 26.51 8.87
C ILE A 14 -21.86 26.73 9.84
N ILE A 15 -22.02 27.71 10.74
CA ILE A 15 -21.04 27.95 11.79
C ILE A 15 -21.39 27.08 12.99
N ARG A 16 -20.40 26.25 13.41
CA ARG A 16 -20.51 25.40 14.60
C ARG A 16 -19.40 25.75 15.57
N VAL A 17 -19.75 25.91 16.85
CA VAL A 17 -18.77 26.05 17.92
C VAL A 17 -18.41 24.65 18.42
N LEU A 18 -17.21 24.22 18.13
CA LEU A 18 -16.69 22.91 18.50
C LEU A 18 -15.44 23.08 19.37
N LYS A 19 -15.17 22.10 20.22
CA LYS A 19 -13.86 21.98 20.88
C LYS A 19 -12.80 21.58 19.87
N ASP A 20 -11.54 21.90 20.12
CA ASP A 20 -10.43 21.64 19.18
C ASP A 20 -10.39 20.19 18.70
N ASP A 21 -10.52 19.21 19.61
CA ASP A 21 -10.52 17.80 19.24
C ASP A 21 -11.75 17.40 18.40
N GLU A 22 -12.91 18.01 18.65
CA GLU A 22 -14.15 17.79 17.89
C GLU A 22 -14.07 18.44 16.51
N ALA A 23 -13.43 19.59 16.42
CA ALA A 23 -13.16 20.26 15.14
C ALA A 23 -12.24 19.43 14.26
N VAL A 24 -11.17 18.86 14.82
CA VAL A 24 -10.26 17.95 14.11
C VAL A 24 -11.00 16.72 13.59
N VAL A 25 -11.80 16.06 14.42
CA VAL A 25 -12.59 14.89 14.02
C VAL A 25 -13.55 15.24 12.88
N SER A 26 -14.32 16.34 13.02
CA SER A 26 -15.27 16.78 11.99
C SER A 26 -14.59 17.13 10.66
N MET A 27 -13.41 17.76 10.71
CA MET A 27 -12.60 18.08 9.53
C MET A 27 -12.12 16.80 8.84
N VAL A 28 -11.61 15.84 9.60
CA VAL A 28 -11.11 14.55 9.10
C VAL A 28 -12.25 13.76 8.44
N ASP A 29 -13.41 13.69 9.09
CA ASP A 29 -14.58 12.98 8.55
C ASP A 29 -15.04 13.58 7.22
N SER A 30 -15.08 14.91 7.12
CA SER A 30 -15.42 15.59 5.87
C SER A 30 -14.42 15.31 4.75
N ASN A 31 -13.14 15.13 5.07
CA ASN A 31 -12.11 14.79 4.09
C ASN A 31 -12.19 13.32 3.69
N LEU A 32 -12.47 12.42 4.63
CA LEU A 32 -12.60 10.98 4.35
C LEU A 32 -13.82 10.62 3.49
N GLN A 33 -14.81 11.51 3.38
CA GLN A 33 -15.98 11.34 2.52
C GLN A 33 -15.74 11.71 1.05
N ARG A 34 -14.54 12.17 0.68
CA ARG A 34 -14.20 12.45 -0.71
C ARG A 34 -14.07 11.15 -1.51
N GLU A 35 -14.52 11.16 -2.76
CA GLU A 35 -14.47 9.98 -3.65
C GLU A 35 -13.05 9.52 -3.97
N MET A 36 -12.08 10.46 -4.01
CA MET A 36 -10.68 10.17 -4.32
C MET A 36 -9.78 10.70 -3.21
N ILE A 37 -9.25 9.79 -2.43
CA ILE A 37 -8.29 10.08 -1.34
C ILE A 37 -7.08 9.21 -1.55
N SER A 38 -5.88 9.81 -1.53
CA SER A 38 -4.64 9.05 -1.62
C SER A 38 -4.42 8.19 -0.35
N PRO A 39 -3.68 7.07 -0.46
CA PRO A 39 -3.33 6.25 0.70
C PRO A 39 -2.64 7.03 1.82
N SER A 40 -1.77 7.99 1.48
CA SER A 40 -1.09 8.84 2.46
C SER A 40 -2.05 9.79 3.15
N GLU A 41 -2.93 10.48 2.42
CA GLU A 41 -3.95 11.35 3.00
C GLU A 41 -4.86 10.59 3.96
N LYS A 42 -5.32 9.40 3.57
CA LYS A 42 -6.13 8.53 4.42
C LYS A 42 -5.37 8.11 5.68
N ALA A 43 -4.08 7.84 5.56
CA ALA A 43 -3.22 7.46 6.68
C ALA A 43 -3.07 8.60 7.70
N PHE A 44 -2.79 9.82 7.24
CA PHE A 44 -2.70 11.00 8.11
C PHE A 44 -4.05 11.36 8.73
N ALA A 45 -5.14 11.25 7.97
CA ALA A 45 -6.49 11.45 8.49
C ALA A 45 -6.81 10.50 9.66
N TYR A 46 -6.52 9.21 9.51
CA TYR A 46 -6.69 8.24 10.59
C TYR A 46 -5.79 8.51 11.78
N LYS A 47 -4.54 8.91 11.56
CA LYS A 47 -3.63 9.27 12.63
C LYS A 47 -4.14 10.46 13.42
N MET A 48 -4.55 11.54 12.75
CA MET A 48 -5.11 12.74 13.39
C MET A 48 -6.37 12.41 14.22
N LYS A 49 -7.28 11.63 13.65
CA LYS A 49 -8.50 11.18 14.35
C LYS A 49 -8.17 10.33 15.58
N TYR A 50 -7.23 9.40 15.43
CA TYR A 50 -6.76 8.56 16.54
C TYR A 50 -6.15 9.38 17.68
N GLU A 51 -5.30 10.35 17.36
CA GLU A 51 -4.68 11.24 18.36
C GLU A 51 -5.72 12.12 19.06
N ALA A 52 -6.70 12.67 18.34
CA ALA A 52 -7.78 13.47 18.92
C ALA A 52 -8.63 12.64 19.90
N ILE A 53 -9.02 11.42 19.52
CA ILE A 53 -9.78 10.52 20.38
C ILE A 53 -8.97 10.12 21.62
N LYS A 54 -7.68 9.85 21.46
CA LYS A 54 -6.77 9.45 22.53
C LYS A 54 -6.58 10.60 23.56
N ARG A 55 -6.45 11.85 23.11
CA ARG A 55 -6.38 13.02 24.01
C ARG A 55 -7.65 13.18 24.84
N LYS A 56 -8.82 12.96 24.24
CA LYS A 56 -10.11 13.02 24.92
C LYS A 56 -10.24 11.96 26.02
N ALA A 57 -9.67 10.76 25.81
CA ALA A 57 -9.64 9.67 26.78
C ALA A 57 -8.59 9.86 27.88
N GLY A 58 -7.47 10.55 27.60
CA GLY A 58 -6.30 10.66 28.49
C GLY A 58 -6.42 11.65 29.65
N ARG A 59 -7.56 12.34 29.85
CA ARG A 59 -7.75 13.30 30.94
C ARG A 59 -8.12 12.68 32.29
N ARG A 60 -8.19 11.36 32.41
CA ARG A 60 -8.36 10.68 33.69
C ARG A 60 -7.01 10.41 34.33
N LYS A 61 -6.74 11.09 35.46
CA LYS A 61 -5.64 10.78 36.36
C LYS A 61 -5.83 9.35 36.92
N CYS A 62 -5.20 8.37 36.31
CA CYS A 62 -4.94 7.10 36.98
C CYS A 62 -3.79 6.40 36.26
N GLY A 63 -2.78 6.00 37.03
CA GLY A 63 -1.50 5.46 36.57
C GLY A 63 -1.50 4.02 36.02
N GLN A 64 -2.50 3.65 35.25
CA GLN A 64 -2.52 2.40 34.48
C GLN A 64 -2.65 2.73 33.00
N VAL A 65 -1.61 2.41 32.26
CA VAL A 65 -1.63 2.41 30.81
C VAL A 65 -2.58 1.31 30.36
N ASP A 66 -3.83 1.65 30.16
CA ASP A 66 -4.86 0.72 29.70
C ASP A 66 -4.63 0.45 28.20
N HIS A 67 -3.97 -0.68 27.89
CA HIS A 67 -3.80 -1.17 26.53
C HIS A 67 -5.12 -1.36 25.78
N ASN A 68 -6.24 -1.42 26.50
CA ASN A 68 -7.57 -1.55 25.91
C ASN A 68 -8.14 -0.23 25.38
N LEU A 69 -7.71 0.94 25.89
CA LEU A 69 -8.19 2.23 25.40
C LEU A 69 -7.75 2.49 23.97
N GLY A 70 -6.51 2.14 23.61
CA GLY A 70 -6.00 2.26 22.25
C GLY A 70 -6.72 1.35 21.24
N LYS A 71 -7.11 0.13 21.66
CA LYS A 71 -7.88 -0.78 20.83
C LYS A 71 -9.29 -0.25 20.55
N LYS A 72 -10.00 0.22 21.58
CA LYS A 72 -11.34 0.81 21.42
C LYS A 72 -11.35 2.01 20.49
N SER A 73 -10.34 2.89 20.55
CA SER A 73 -10.28 4.06 19.66
C SER A 73 -10.11 3.65 18.19
N ILE A 74 -9.32 2.63 17.91
CA ILE A 74 -9.12 2.11 16.55
C ILE A 74 -10.37 1.38 16.03
N GLU A 75 -11.06 0.65 16.89
CA GLU A 75 -12.33 -0.01 16.58
C GLU A 75 -13.41 1.03 16.20
N LEU A 76 -13.54 2.09 16.99
CA LEU A 76 -14.48 3.20 16.72
C LEU A 76 -14.18 3.85 15.36
N ILE A 77 -12.90 4.16 15.08
CA ILE A 77 -12.51 4.74 13.78
C ILE A 77 -12.86 3.79 12.63
N GLY A 78 -12.60 2.49 12.80
CA GLY A 78 -12.91 1.49 11.79
C GLY A 78 -14.39 1.41 11.49
N GLU A 79 -15.23 1.37 12.51
CA GLU A 79 -16.70 1.34 12.39
C GLU A 79 -17.25 2.57 11.70
N GLU A 80 -16.75 3.78 12.07
CA GLU A 80 -17.20 5.06 11.48
C GLU A 80 -16.77 5.22 10.02
N CYS A 81 -15.60 4.67 9.64
CA CYS A 81 -15.03 4.81 8.30
C CYS A 81 -15.25 3.60 7.38
N GLY A 82 -15.89 2.54 7.89
CA GLY A 82 -16.13 1.31 7.13
C GLY A 82 -14.89 0.44 6.90
N ASP A 83 -13.80 0.69 7.63
CA ASP A 83 -12.56 -0.09 7.54
C ASP A 83 -12.40 -1.01 8.76
N SER A 84 -11.74 -2.15 8.58
CA SER A 84 -11.41 -3.01 9.72
C SER A 84 -10.40 -2.33 10.65
N PRO A 85 -10.42 -2.60 11.97
CA PRO A 85 -9.45 -2.06 12.92
C PRO A 85 -8.00 -2.34 12.51
N LYS A 86 -7.76 -3.51 11.94
CA LYS A 86 -6.45 -3.90 11.41
C LYS A 86 -6.01 -3.03 10.22
N GLN A 87 -6.96 -2.67 9.35
CA GLN A 87 -6.67 -1.79 8.22
C GLN A 87 -6.37 -0.37 8.68
N VAL A 88 -7.12 0.16 9.66
CA VAL A 88 -6.83 1.46 10.30
C VAL A 88 -5.41 1.48 10.88
N GLN A 89 -5.00 0.43 11.59
CA GLN A 89 -3.63 0.32 12.12
C GLN A 89 -2.57 0.34 11.02
N ARG A 90 -2.82 -0.35 9.90
CA ARG A 90 -1.90 -0.37 8.75
C ARG A 90 -1.76 1.01 8.11
N TYR A 91 -2.87 1.74 7.95
CA TYR A 91 -2.83 3.13 7.47
C TYR A 91 -2.06 4.03 8.42
N ILE A 92 -2.35 3.99 9.72
CA ILE A 92 -1.58 4.77 10.71
C ILE A 92 -0.10 4.44 10.63
N LYS A 93 0.26 3.16 10.44
CA LYS A 93 1.65 2.73 10.40
C LYS A 93 2.43 3.29 9.21
N ILE A 94 1.82 3.43 8.02
CA ILE A 94 2.53 3.99 6.86
C ILE A 94 2.89 5.47 7.03
N THR A 95 2.28 6.21 7.97
CA THR A 95 2.70 7.59 8.28
C THR A 95 4.12 7.68 8.86
N GLU A 96 4.73 6.56 9.20
CA GLU A 96 6.13 6.47 9.62
C GLU A 96 7.12 6.34 8.46
N LEU A 97 6.64 6.24 7.22
CA LEU A 97 7.51 6.30 6.04
C LEU A 97 8.05 7.71 5.82
N ILE A 98 9.18 7.80 5.10
CA ILE A 98 9.68 9.07 4.58
C ILE A 98 8.77 9.56 3.46
N PRO A 99 8.70 10.89 3.21
CA PRO A 99 7.79 11.46 2.21
C PRO A 99 7.94 10.83 0.82
N GLU A 100 9.16 10.60 0.38
CA GLU A 100 9.48 10.06 -0.94
C GLU A 100 8.94 8.62 -1.12
N MET A 101 8.91 7.83 -0.03
CA MET A 101 8.30 6.50 -0.04
C MET A 101 6.77 6.57 -0.02
N LEU A 102 6.20 7.57 0.65
CA LEU A 102 4.74 7.80 0.64
C LEU A 102 4.26 8.19 -0.76
N GLU A 103 5.01 9.04 -1.48
CA GLU A 103 4.72 9.39 -2.87
C GLU A 103 4.67 8.13 -3.75
N LYS A 104 5.61 7.19 -3.59
CA LYS A 104 5.59 5.91 -4.33
C LYS A 104 4.37 5.01 -3.98
N VAL A 105 3.77 5.19 -2.81
CA VAL A 105 2.52 4.50 -2.46
C VAL A 105 1.32 5.20 -3.10
N ASP A 106 1.33 6.53 -3.15
CA ASP A 106 0.24 7.33 -3.69
C ASP A 106 0.15 7.24 -5.21
N ASP A 107 1.29 7.18 -5.91
CA ASP A 107 1.36 6.97 -7.36
C ASP A 107 1.17 5.51 -7.80
N GLY A 108 1.11 4.58 -6.82
CA GLY A 108 0.89 3.16 -7.06
C GLY A 108 2.12 2.38 -7.51
N SER A 109 3.31 3.01 -7.60
CA SER A 109 4.57 2.33 -7.95
C SER A 109 5.01 1.35 -6.86
N MET A 110 4.65 1.62 -5.60
CA MET A 110 4.86 0.72 -4.48
C MET A 110 3.55 0.24 -3.88
N GLY A 111 3.39 -1.08 -3.75
CA GLY A 111 2.20 -1.67 -3.14
C GLY A 111 2.01 -1.28 -1.67
N PHE A 112 0.77 -1.05 -1.25
CA PHE A 112 0.44 -0.68 0.14
C PHE A 112 0.95 -1.70 1.18
N THR A 113 0.82 -3.00 0.90
CA THR A 113 1.22 -4.04 1.85
C THR A 113 2.74 -4.12 2.07
N PRO A 114 3.60 -4.10 1.04
CA PRO A 114 5.04 -3.91 1.22
C PRO A 114 5.39 -2.63 1.97
N ALA A 115 4.75 -1.50 1.63
CA ALA A 115 4.97 -0.21 2.29
C ALA A 115 4.74 -0.28 3.81
N VAL A 116 3.67 -0.96 4.25
CA VAL A 116 3.42 -1.22 5.69
C VAL A 116 4.57 -1.99 6.33
N GLN A 117 5.22 -2.92 5.63
CA GLN A 117 6.37 -3.64 6.20
C GLN A 117 7.62 -2.76 6.27
N LEU A 118 7.85 -1.93 5.25
CA LEU A 118 8.98 -1.00 5.21
C LEU A 118 8.84 0.15 6.22
N SER A 119 7.63 0.49 6.65
CA SER A 119 7.42 1.51 7.69
C SER A 119 7.97 1.11 9.07
N PHE A 120 8.37 -0.14 9.27
CA PHE A 120 9.05 -0.58 10.49
C PHE A 120 10.55 -0.32 10.48
N LEU A 121 11.15 0.04 9.34
CA LEU A 121 12.56 0.38 9.22
C LEU A 121 12.84 1.74 9.87
N LYS A 122 14.09 1.91 10.34
CA LYS A 122 14.57 3.21 10.82
C LYS A 122 14.65 4.21 9.66
N LYS A 123 14.53 5.50 9.93
CA LYS A 123 14.56 6.54 8.90
C LYS A 123 15.81 6.50 8.00
N LYS A 124 16.96 6.14 8.57
CA LYS A 124 18.20 5.94 7.81
C LYS A 124 18.06 4.77 6.84
N GLU A 125 17.59 3.61 7.32
CA GLU A 125 17.37 2.42 6.51
C GLU A 125 16.31 2.63 5.41
N GLN A 126 15.30 3.48 5.67
CA GLN A 126 14.29 3.84 4.66
C GLN A 126 14.91 4.64 3.50
N LYS A 127 15.86 5.55 3.78
CA LYS A 127 16.60 6.29 2.74
C LYS A 127 17.49 5.35 1.93
N GLU A 128 18.28 4.52 2.61
CA GLU A 128 19.12 3.50 1.98
C GLU A 128 18.28 2.54 1.11
N MET A 129 17.06 2.20 1.58
CA MET A 129 16.12 1.39 0.82
C MET A 129 15.60 2.10 -0.43
N LEU A 130 15.37 3.42 -0.35
CA LEU A 130 14.96 4.22 -1.52
C LEU A 130 16.07 4.22 -2.58
N ASP A 131 17.32 4.46 -2.17
CA ASP A 131 18.49 4.42 -3.06
C ASP A 131 18.65 3.04 -3.72
N ALA A 132 18.47 1.96 -2.94
CA ALA A 132 18.50 0.60 -3.46
C ALA A 132 17.36 0.31 -4.47
N MET A 133 16.17 0.85 -4.24
CA MET A 133 15.05 0.72 -5.19
C MET A 133 15.32 1.48 -6.49
N GLU A 134 15.96 2.65 -6.42
CA GLU A 134 16.36 3.42 -7.60
C GLU A 134 17.47 2.71 -8.38
N PHE A 135 18.44 2.15 -7.69
CA PHE A 135 19.50 1.36 -8.32
C PHE A 135 18.94 0.11 -9.02
N ALA A 136 18.08 -0.66 -8.36
CA ALA A 136 17.48 -1.88 -8.89
C ALA A 136 16.32 -1.61 -9.88
N GLN A 137 15.90 -0.35 -10.05
CA GLN A 137 14.75 0.05 -10.88
C GLN A 137 13.48 -0.75 -10.59
N CYS A 138 13.30 -1.16 -9.33
CA CYS A 138 12.14 -1.95 -8.91
C CYS A 138 11.70 -1.61 -7.48
N THR A 139 10.46 -1.96 -7.17
CA THR A 139 9.91 -1.86 -5.81
C THR A 139 9.77 -3.25 -5.19
N PRO A 140 9.96 -3.39 -3.87
CA PRO A 140 9.97 -4.69 -3.23
C PRO A 140 8.60 -5.34 -3.23
N SER A 141 8.58 -6.64 -3.47
CA SER A 141 7.41 -7.49 -3.22
C SER A 141 7.16 -7.63 -1.71
N LEU A 142 6.00 -8.17 -1.33
CA LEU A 142 5.70 -8.44 0.07
C LEU A 142 6.72 -9.37 0.74
N SER A 143 7.16 -10.42 0.05
CA SER A 143 8.14 -11.37 0.56
C SER A 143 9.51 -10.71 0.80
N GLN A 144 9.96 -9.88 -0.14
CA GLN A 144 11.18 -9.10 -0.01
C GLN A 144 11.10 -8.10 1.15
N ALA A 145 10.00 -7.34 1.24
CA ALA A 145 9.77 -6.38 2.33
C ALA A 145 9.76 -7.05 3.72
N LEU A 146 9.20 -8.26 3.83
CA LEU A 146 9.22 -9.03 5.08
C LEU A 146 10.64 -9.48 5.47
N ARG A 147 11.45 -9.91 4.50
CA ARG A 147 12.87 -10.29 4.72
C ARG A 147 13.70 -9.08 5.16
N ILE A 148 13.55 -7.95 4.47
CA ILE A 148 14.22 -6.68 4.80
C ILE A 148 13.85 -6.24 6.22
N LYS A 149 12.56 -6.25 6.55
CA LYS A 149 12.08 -5.93 7.92
C LYS A 149 12.71 -6.85 8.96
N LYS A 150 12.82 -8.15 8.69
CA LYS A 150 13.43 -9.11 9.61
C LYS A 150 14.93 -8.81 9.83
N LEU A 151 15.67 -8.55 8.76
CA LEU A 151 17.08 -8.18 8.85
C LEU A 151 17.29 -6.87 9.62
N SER A 152 16.39 -5.89 9.43
CA SER A 152 16.41 -4.64 10.20
C SER A 152 16.15 -4.89 11.70
N ALA A 153 15.17 -5.73 12.03
CA ALA A 153 14.87 -6.09 13.43
C ALA A 153 16.04 -6.81 14.10
N ASP A 154 16.76 -7.66 13.37
CA ASP A 154 17.96 -8.37 13.82
C ASP A 154 19.21 -7.46 13.87
N GLY A 155 19.11 -6.20 13.42
CA GLY A 155 20.22 -5.25 13.36
C GLY A 155 21.33 -5.61 12.35
N LYS A 156 21.03 -6.47 11.38
CA LYS A 156 21.97 -6.99 10.39
C LYS A 156 21.75 -6.43 8.96
N LEU A 157 20.77 -5.55 8.79
CA LEU A 157 20.44 -5.03 7.48
C LEU A 157 21.55 -4.12 6.95
N THR A 158 22.08 -4.46 5.78
CA THR A 158 23.04 -3.65 5.03
C THR A 158 22.45 -3.20 3.69
N VAL A 159 23.03 -2.16 3.08
CA VAL A 159 22.62 -1.68 1.75
C VAL A 159 22.77 -2.82 0.71
N ARG A 160 23.86 -3.59 0.80
CA ARG A 160 24.10 -4.73 -0.09
C ARG A 160 23.00 -5.78 0.02
N ASP A 161 22.52 -6.08 1.24
CA ASP A 161 21.40 -7.02 1.42
C ASP A 161 20.11 -6.51 0.75
N MET A 162 19.87 -5.17 0.80
CA MET A 162 18.72 -4.57 0.12
C MET A 162 18.81 -4.71 -1.40
N GLU A 163 19.99 -4.42 -1.96
CA GLU A 163 20.27 -4.53 -3.40
C GLU A 163 20.17 -5.99 -3.86
N ASP A 164 20.76 -6.93 -3.14
CA ASP A 164 20.72 -8.37 -3.45
C ASP A 164 19.27 -8.89 -3.42
N ILE A 165 18.50 -8.53 -2.38
CA ILE A 165 17.10 -8.94 -2.25
C ILE A 165 16.24 -8.34 -3.37
N LEU A 166 16.47 -7.09 -3.76
CA LEU A 166 15.72 -6.44 -4.84
C LEU A 166 16.09 -6.98 -6.21
N SER A 167 17.36 -7.34 -6.40
CA SER A 167 17.89 -7.90 -7.65
C SER A 167 17.49 -9.37 -7.86
N GLU A 168 16.92 -10.03 -6.84
CA GLU A 168 16.36 -11.37 -7.01
C GLU A 168 15.27 -11.34 -8.07
N ILE A 169 15.55 -11.94 -9.22
CA ILE A 169 14.58 -12.10 -10.29
C ILE A 169 13.38 -12.85 -9.72
N LYS A 170 12.20 -12.27 -9.87
CA LYS A 170 10.95 -12.96 -9.49
C LYS A 170 10.82 -14.21 -10.36
N GLN A 171 11.30 -15.34 -9.88
CA GLN A 171 11.26 -16.64 -10.59
C GLN A 171 9.87 -16.94 -11.20
N LYS A 172 8.81 -16.37 -10.65
CA LYS A 172 7.45 -16.56 -11.15
C LYS A 172 7.11 -15.80 -12.45
N GLU A 173 7.87 -14.78 -12.83
CA GLU A 173 7.63 -14.04 -14.09
C GLU A 173 8.33 -14.68 -15.29
N ILE A 174 9.42 -15.40 -15.06
CA ILE A 174 10.18 -16.08 -16.12
C ILE A 174 9.56 -17.46 -16.45
N ASP A 175 8.91 -18.11 -15.47
CA ASP A 175 8.42 -19.50 -15.63
C ASP A 175 7.00 -19.60 -16.24
N ARG A 176 6.36 -18.50 -16.59
CA ARG A 176 4.98 -18.54 -17.13
C ARG A 176 4.79 -17.59 -18.29
N VAL A 177 4.58 -18.14 -19.44
CA VAL A 177 3.98 -17.42 -20.57
C VAL A 177 2.47 -17.60 -20.48
N VAL A 178 1.76 -16.50 -20.26
CA VAL A 178 0.29 -16.51 -20.16
C VAL A 178 -0.31 -15.88 -21.40
N PHE A 179 -1.08 -16.67 -22.12
CA PHE A 179 -1.91 -16.18 -23.23
C PHE A 179 -3.35 -16.02 -22.77
N LYS A 180 -4.00 -14.92 -23.13
CA LYS A 180 -5.44 -14.76 -22.92
C LYS A 180 -6.17 -15.72 -23.86
N THR A 181 -7.18 -16.43 -23.36
CA THR A 181 -7.98 -17.38 -24.13
C THR A 181 -8.54 -16.78 -25.43
N GLU A 182 -8.95 -15.49 -25.39
CA GLU A 182 -9.43 -14.75 -26.56
C GLU A 182 -8.36 -14.60 -27.66
N GLN A 183 -7.09 -14.50 -27.29
CA GLN A 183 -5.96 -14.45 -28.24
C GLN A 183 -5.74 -15.82 -28.90
N LEU A 184 -5.89 -16.88 -28.13
CA LEU A 184 -5.71 -18.26 -28.61
C LEU A 184 -6.88 -18.71 -29.49
N HIS A 185 -8.11 -18.26 -29.24
CA HIS A 185 -9.28 -18.58 -30.09
C HIS A 185 -9.20 -18.00 -31.51
N ARG A 186 -8.22 -17.13 -31.81
CA ARG A 186 -7.92 -16.74 -33.20
C ARG A 186 -7.23 -17.84 -33.99
N PHE A 187 -6.62 -18.81 -33.33
CA PHE A 187 -5.84 -19.89 -33.91
C PHE A 187 -6.44 -21.26 -33.66
N PHE A 188 -7.32 -21.38 -32.67
CA PHE A 188 -7.97 -22.61 -32.24
C PHE A 188 -9.49 -22.51 -32.32
N PRO A 189 -10.19 -23.61 -32.62
CA PRO A 189 -11.65 -23.66 -32.59
C PRO A 189 -12.21 -23.22 -31.23
N VAL A 190 -13.36 -22.57 -31.22
CA VAL A 190 -14.03 -22.11 -29.99
C VAL A 190 -14.41 -23.26 -29.05
N SER A 191 -14.54 -24.48 -29.57
CA SER A 191 -14.82 -25.70 -28.81
C SER A 191 -13.62 -26.26 -28.05
N TYR A 192 -12.39 -25.76 -28.30
CA TYR A 192 -11.18 -26.26 -27.64
C TYR A 192 -11.11 -25.77 -26.21
N THR A 193 -10.82 -26.68 -25.28
CA THR A 193 -10.52 -26.33 -23.88
C THR A 193 -9.10 -25.80 -23.75
N ALA A 194 -8.82 -25.07 -22.68
CA ALA A 194 -7.47 -24.54 -22.38
C ALA A 194 -6.39 -25.65 -22.34
N GLU A 195 -6.75 -26.85 -21.87
CA GLU A 195 -5.84 -28.00 -21.85
C GLU A 195 -5.56 -28.56 -23.25
N GLN A 196 -6.56 -28.60 -24.12
CA GLN A 196 -6.39 -29.03 -25.51
C GLN A 196 -5.50 -28.05 -26.26
N MET A 197 -5.76 -26.74 -26.15
CA MET A 197 -4.90 -25.70 -26.75
C MET A 197 -3.45 -25.81 -26.26
N ARG A 198 -3.25 -26.00 -24.94
CA ARG A 198 -1.90 -26.17 -24.35
C ARG A 198 -1.18 -27.39 -24.94
N ARG A 199 -1.87 -28.50 -25.10
CA ARG A 199 -1.30 -29.74 -25.68
C ARG A 199 -0.83 -29.50 -27.11
N GLU A 200 -1.68 -28.96 -27.95
CA GLU A 200 -1.39 -28.65 -29.34
C GLU A 200 -0.20 -27.69 -29.50
N ILE A 201 -0.18 -26.61 -28.65
CA ILE A 201 0.93 -25.67 -28.65
C ILE A 201 2.25 -26.39 -28.31
N LEU A 202 2.24 -27.26 -27.29
CA LEU A 202 3.44 -28.02 -26.91
C LEU A 202 3.89 -28.98 -28.00
N GLU A 203 2.96 -29.62 -28.73
CA GLU A 203 3.30 -30.49 -29.86
C GLU A 203 3.87 -29.68 -31.04
N MET A 204 3.28 -28.54 -31.37
CA MET A 204 3.82 -27.65 -32.41
C MET A 204 5.22 -27.15 -32.06
N LEU A 205 5.46 -26.79 -30.80
CA LEU A 205 6.78 -26.36 -30.33
C LEU A 205 7.80 -27.51 -30.42
N LYS A 206 7.44 -28.74 -30.05
CA LYS A 206 8.32 -29.90 -30.18
C LYS A 206 8.69 -30.19 -31.61
N LEU A 207 7.75 -30.09 -32.54
CA LEU A 207 8.01 -30.31 -33.99
C LEU A 207 8.92 -29.21 -34.58
N ASN A 208 8.89 -28.02 -34.05
CA ASN A 208 9.72 -26.89 -34.51
C ASN A 208 11.04 -26.74 -33.74
N MET A 209 11.28 -27.48 -32.65
CA MET A 209 12.49 -27.34 -31.83
C MET A 209 13.78 -27.60 -32.63
N ASN A 210 13.77 -28.51 -33.59
CA ASN A 210 14.93 -28.81 -34.42
C ASN A 210 15.35 -27.66 -35.35
N LYS A 211 14.54 -26.60 -35.47
CA LYS A 211 14.78 -25.50 -36.40
C LYS A 211 15.53 -24.33 -35.75
N TYR A 212 15.64 -24.27 -34.42
CA TYR A 212 16.20 -23.14 -33.66
C TYR A 212 17.45 -23.48 -32.82
N TRP A 213 17.90 -24.75 -32.82
CA TRP A 213 19.05 -25.18 -32.03
C TRP A 213 20.24 -25.66 -32.87
N ASP A 214 20.16 -25.53 -34.20
CA ASP A 214 21.23 -25.85 -35.13
C ASP A 214 21.99 -24.60 -35.65
N GLU A 215 21.95 -23.49 -34.93
CA GLU A 215 22.84 -22.34 -35.03
C GLU A 215 23.61 -22.21 -33.69
#